data_2d8b49b27b4f116c4c8d49af581f87f8
#
_entry.id   2d8b49b27b4f116c4c8d49af581f87f8
#
_cell.length_a   1.000
_cell.length_b   1.000
_cell.length_c   1.000
_cell.angle_alpha   90.00
_cell.angle_beta   90.00
_cell.angle_gamma   90.00
#
_symmetry.space_group_name_H-M   'P 1'
#
loop_
_entity.id
_entity.type
_entity.pdbx_description
1 polymer ?
#
loop_
_entity_poly.entity_id
_entity_poly.type
_entity_poly.pdbx_seq_one_letter_code
_entity_poly.pdbx_strand_id
1 'polypeptide(L)'
;MFSVLLQTVLICTSTWFLWKFFRETVVKSDLDNIPGLPSPSFWYGHVQQLRDRQGWAFHQELAEKYPAVVRLAGPLGRKMLFVHDPKAMHHIAVKEQDIFEEATWFTSLSKRAFGPGLTATHGEHHRKQRKLLNPVFSINHMRHMMPTFYNVTHKLQEAIEQRVRSGPTEVNMVMWMGRTALELVGQAGLGYSFDKLTEETADELGDALKSLVPAMATLGVFLQFLPLAEALIPEQWLAPLGWAVPIPGLRDMMRISKTLEEKSVEIFTKKKAALLQGDAALAMQVGEGKDIMSVLLRANMAAAEADRLEEAELIGQMSILTFAAMDTTSNALSLTLWRLAMHQDVQDRVRREIREAREANGGLDIGYDDLVSLPYLDAICRETLRVHVPAPMRFREARKDVVLPLSEPIRGLDGTLMHEIFVPKDTHVFVSINSSNKNPAIWGPDAAEWKPERWLAPLPETVLDAKMPGVYSNLMTFWAGGRACIGFKFSQLEMKVVLAVLLSKFKFELTEKPIYWNLAPVTYPTVKADGSKPELPLKVTLLE
;
A
#
# COMPACT_ATOMS: atom_id res chain seq x y z
N MET A 1 -39.76 23.45 -35.19
CA MET A 1 -38.32 23.67 -35.33
C MET A 1 -37.54 23.35 -34.06
N PHE A 2 -37.87 23.92 -32.90
CA PHE A 2 -37.18 23.70 -31.62
C PHE A 2 -37.22 22.21 -31.16
N SER A 3 -38.38 21.53 -31.31
CA SER A 3 -38.52 20.11 -30.96
C SER A 3 -37.66 19.18 -31.83
N VAL A 4 -37.56 19.47 -33.13
CA VAL A 4 -36.71 18.68 -34.05
C VAL A 4 -35.23 18.88 -33.72
N LEU A 5 -34.81 20.11 -33.43
CA LEU A 5 -33.45 20.41 -33.04
C LEU A 5 -33.06 19.69 -31.73
N LEU A 6 -33.94 19.71 -30.74
CA LEU A 6 -33.73 19.01 -29.46
C LEU A 6 -33.65 17.49 -29.65
N GLN A 7 -34.53 16.89 -30.48
CA GLN A 7 -34.44 15.47 -30.80
C GLN A 7 -33.16 15.10 -31.54
N THR A 8 -32.74 15.92 -32.51
CA THR A 8 -31.49 15.69 -33.24
C THR A 8 -30.28 15.73 -32.29
N VAL A 9 -30.22 16.73 -31.42
CA VAL A 9 -29.13 16.84 -30.40
C VAL A 9 -29.14 15.63 -29.46
N LEU A 10 -30.31 15.20 -28.99
CA LEU A 10 -30.46 14.01 -28.15
C LEU A 10 -29.99 12.74 -28.87
N ILE A 11 -30.39 12.55 -30.12
CA ILE A 11 -29.96 11.38 -30.92
C ILE A 11 -28.45 11.42 -31.15
N CYS A 12 -27.89 12.56 -31.57
CA CYS A 12 -26.45 12.69 -31.82
C CYS A 12 -25.62 12.46 -30.54
N THR A 13 -26.08 13.02 -29.42
CA THR A 13 -25.40 12.82 -28.13
C THR A 13 -25.50 11.39 -27.62
N SER A 14 -26.67 10.76 -27.76
CA SER A 14 -26.88 9.35 -27.41
C SER A 14 -26.05 8.41 -28.30
N THR A 15 -26.04 8.66 -29.62
CA THR A 15 -25.24 7.87 -30.57
C THR A 15 -23.73 8.04 -30.30
N TRP A 16 -23.28 9.26 -30.06
CA TRP A 16 -21.90 9.53 -29.70
C TRP A 16 -21.49 8.85 -28.39
N PHE A 17 -22.41 8.88 -27.40
CA PHE A 17 -22.19 8.24 -26.11
C PHE A 17 -22.13 6.71 -26.24
N LEU A 18 -23.07 6.13 -26.99
CA LEU A 18 -23.08 4.70 -27.31
C LEU A 18 -21.83 4.29 -28.11
N TRP A 19 -21.45 5.08 -29.10
CA TRP A 19 -20.22 4.83 -29.86
C TRP A 19 -18.98 4.88 -28.97
N LYS A 20 -18.82 5.90 -28.14
CA LYS A 20 -17.72 6.03 -27.20
C LYS A 20 -17.66 4.86 -26.21
N PHE A 21 -18.83 4.33 -25.85
CA PHE A 21 -18.97 3.25 -24.89
C PHE A 21 -18.64 1.88 -25.50
N PHE A 22 -19.10 1.63 -26.74
CA PHE A 22 -18.92 0.34 -27.42
C PHE A 22 -17.74 0.29 -28.39
N ARG A 23 -17.10 1.41 -28.65
CA ARG A 23 -15.99 1.50 -29.60
C ARG A 23 -14.89 0.46 -29.29
N GLU A 24 -14.53 0.29 -28.03
CA GLU A 24 -13.44 -0.60 -27.62
C GLU A 24 -13.79 -2.09 -27.81
N THR A 25 -15.09 -2.42 -27.87
CA THR A 25 -15.55 -3.79 -28.15
C THR A 25 -15.68 -4.09 -29.63
N VAL A 26 -15.93 -3.08 -30.45
CA VAL A 26 -16.21 -3.23 -31.89
C VAL A 26 -14.95 -2.98 -32.74
N VAL A 27 -14.11 -2.02 -32.33
CA VAL A 27 -12.91 -1.66 -33.10
C VAL A 27 -11.74 -2.56 -32.70
N LYS A 28 -11.08 -3.15 -33.71
CA LYS A 28 -9.84 -3.92 -33.49
C LYS A 28 -8.77 -3.03 -32.89
N SER A 29 -8.06 -3.56 -31.92
CA SER A 29 -6.94 -2.89 -31.23
C SER A 29 -5.71 -3.78 -31.31
N ASP A 30 -4.51 -3.19 -31.28
CA ASP A 30 -3.25 -3.93 -31.23
C ASP A 30 -3.20 -4.89 -30.02
N LEU A 31 -3.95 -4.60 -28.95
CA LEU A 31 -4.10 -5.48 -27.79
C LEU A 31 -4.81 -6.80 -28.13
N ASP A 32 -5.53 -6.89 -29.26
CA ASP A 32 -6.25 -8.13 -29.63
C ASP A 32 -5.30 -9.27 -30.00
N ASN A 33 -4.10 -8.95 -30.43
CA ASN A 33 -3.08 -9.97 -30.73
C ASN A 33 -2.41 -10.54 -29.48
N ILE A 34 -2.55 -9.89 -28.33
CA ILE A 34 -1.95 -10.36 -27.06
C ILE A 34 -2.76 -11.55 -26.53
N PRO A 35 -2.11 -12.68 -26.18
CA PRO A 35 -2.77 -13.81 -25.55
C PRO A 35 -3.49 -13.40 -24.26
N GLY A 36 -4.66 -13.99 -24.02
CA GLY A 36 -5.45 -13.64 -22.86
C GLY A 36 -6.59 -14.63 -22.59
N LEU A 37 -7.30 -14.40 -21.52
CA LEU A 37 -8.45 -15.20 -21.12
C LEU A 37 -9.74 -14.68 -21.81
N PRO A 38 -10.68 -15.57 -22.16
CA PRO A 38 -12.00 -15.14 -22.58
C PRO A 38 -12.72 -14.39 -21.45
N SER A 39 -13.44 -13.33 -21.79
CA SER A 39 -14.13 -12.52 -20.78
C SER A 39 -15.23 -13.30 -20.07
N PRO A 40 -15.22 -13.38 -18.73
CA PRO A 40 -16.28 -14.05 -17.98
C PRO A 40 -17.58 -13.24 -17.93
N SER A 41 -17.52 -11.94 -18.17
CA SER A 41 -18.67 -11.03 -18.11
C SER A 41 -18.40 -9.78 -18.94
N PHE A 42 -19.40 -9.34 -19.71
CA PHE A 42 -19.34 -8.04 -20.39
C PHE A 42 -19.29 -6.86 -19.38
N TRP A 43 -20.08 -6.95 -18.30
CA TRP A 43 -20.23 -5.87 -17.33
C TRP A 43 -19.00 -5.65 -16.47
N TYR A 44 -18.33 -6.72 -16.05
CA TYR A 44 -17.27 -6.67 -15.05
C TYR A 44 -15.92 -7.15 -15.58
N GLY A 45 -15.89 -7.86 -16.71
CA GLY A 45 -14.69 -8.52 -17.19
C GLY A 45 -14.08 -9.42 -16.11
N HIS A 46 -12.76 -9.40 -15.99
CA HIS A 46 -11.99 -10.13 -14.96
C HIS A 46 -11.80 -9.35 -13.65
N VAL A 47 -12.32 -8.12 -13.55
CA VAL A 47 -12.09 -7.27 -12.38
C VAL A 47 -12.60 -7.92 -11.09
N GLN A 48 -13.70 -8.68 -11.17
CA GLN A 48 -14.22 -9.39 -10.02
C GLN A 48 -13.23 -10.47 -9.54
N GLN A 49 -12.66 -11.26 -10.45
CA GLN A 49 -11.66 -12.29 -10.14
C GLN A 49 -10.34 -11.68 -9.65
N LEU A 50 -9.89 -10.58 -10.28
CA LEU A 50 -8.68 -9.84 -9.87
C LEU A 50 -8.79 -9.23 -8.46
N ARG A 51 -10.00 -8.93 -8.01
CA ARG A 51 -10.28 -8.32 -6.71
C ARG A 51 -10.94 -9.26 -5.72
N ASP A 52 -11.07 -10.54 -6.07
CA ASP A 52 -11.56 -11.55 -5.13
C ASP A 52 -10.58 -11.63 -3.96
N ARG A 53 -11.11 -11.56 -2.75
CA ARG A 53 -10.31 -11.61 -1.52
C ARG A 53 -9.51 -12.90 -1.39
N GLN A 54 -9.97 -13.99 -1.98
CA GLN A 54 -9.27 -15.28 -2.05
C GLN A 54 -8.71 -15.57 -3.45
N GLY A 55 -8.59 -14.55 -4.30
CA GLY A 55 -8.15 -14.63 -5.70
C GLY A 55 -6.66 -14.95 -5.92
N TRP A 56 -5.92 -15.37 -4.89
CA TRP A 56 -4.49 -15.68 -5.00
C TRP A 56 -4.18 -16.72 -6.08
N ALA A 57 -5.00 -17.78 -6.17
CA ALA A 57 -4.84 -18.84 -7.17
C ALA A 57 -5.02 -18.30 -8.59
N PHE A 58 -5.97 -17.40 -8.81
CA PHE A 58 -6.17 -16.76 -10.12
C PHE A 58 -4.97 -15.90 -10.54
N HIS A 59 -4.40 -15.12 -9.62
CA HIS A 59 -3.18 -14.34 -9.90
C HIS A 59 -1.98 -15.23 -10.19
N GLN A 60 -1.86 -16.34 -9.49
CA GLN A 60 -0.80 -17.32 -9.71
C GLN A 60 -0.96 -18.00 -11.07
N GLU A 61 -2.17 -18.46 -11.43
CA GLU A 61 -2.49 -19.03 -12.74
C GLU A 61 -2.11 -18.09 -13.90
N LEU A 62 -2.46 -16.78 -13.75
CA LEU A 62 -2.08 -15.79 -14.75
C LEU A 62 -0.57 -15.69 -14.93
N ALA A 63 0.19 -15.69 -13.84
CA ALA A 63 1.64 -15.56 -13.88
C ALA A 63 2.34 -16.82 -14.42
N GLU A 64 1.83 -18.00 -14.11
CA GLU A 64 2.36 -19.28 -14.59
C GLU A 64 2.08 -19.51 -16.07
N LYS A 65 0.86 -19.19 -16.52
CA LYS A 65 0.41 -19.42 -17.88
C LYS A 65 0.92 -18.38 -18.88
N TYR A 66 1.15 -17.15 -18.41
CA TYR A 66 1.56 -16.02 -19.25
C TYR A 66 2.79 -15.33 -18.64
N PRO A 67 4.01 -15.65 -19.11
CA PRO A 67 5.25 -15.31 -18.40
C PRO A 67 5.59 -13.81 -18.35
N ALA A 68 4.96 -12.96 -19.13
CA ALA A 68 5.28 -11.53 -19.21
C ALA A 68 4.04 -10.64 -19.02
N VAL A 69 3.12 -10.75 -19.97
CA VAL A 69 1.93 -9.91 -20.10
C VAL A 69 0.76 -10.76 -20.57
N VAL A 70 -0.43 -10.50 -20.03
CA VAL A 70 -1.67 -11.12 -20.49
C VAL A 70 -2.76 -10.08 -20.69
N ARG A 71 -3.53 -10.23 -21.75
CA ARG A 71 -4.72 -9.41 -21.98
C ARG A 71 -5.89 -9.93 -21.17
N LEU A 72 -6.50 -9.04 -20.41
CA LEU A 72 -7.72 -9.28 -19.66
C LEU A 72 -8.86 -8.37 -20.14
N ALA A 73 -10.09 -8.78 -19.89
CA ALA A 73 -11.25 -7.92 -20.07
C ALA A 73 -11.48 -7.09 -18.80
N GLY A 74 -11.64 -5.80 -18.96
CA GLY A 74 -12.16 -4.88 -17.96
C GLY A 74 -13.68 -4.72 -18.05
N PRO A 75 -14.28 -3.81 -17.26
CA PRO A 75 -15.69 -3.51 -17.33
C PRO A 75 -16.09 -3.03 -18.71
N LEU A 76 -17.30 -3.43 -19.14
CA LEU A 76 -17.91 -3.03 -20.41
C LEU A 76 -17.10 -3.46 -21.65
N GLY A 77 -16.39 -4.58 -21.53
CA GLY A 77 -15.58 -5.12 -22.61
C GLY A 77 -14.27 -4.37 -22.88
N ARG A 78 -13.87 -3.41 -22.04
CA ARG A 78 -12.57 -2.73 -22.13
C ARG A 78 -11.43 -3.73 -22.07
N LYS A 79 -10.37 -3.45 -22.80
CA LYS A 79 -9.16 -4.26 -22.79
C LYS A 79 -8.21 -3.71 -21.73
N MET A 80 -7.66 -4.60 -20.91
CA MET A 80 -6.65 -4.25 -19.91
C MET A 80 -5.47 -5.22 -20.01
N LEU A 81 -4.33 -4.78 -19.49
CA LEU A 81 -3.13 -5.60 -19.39
C LEU A 81 -2.86 -5.98 -17.95
N PHE A 82 -2.48 -7.22 -17.72
CA PHE A 82 -1.87 -7.69 -16.48
C PHE A 82 -0.39 -7.92 -16.76
N VAL A 83 0.48 -7.21 -16.02
CA VAL A 83 1.92 -7.13 -16.29
C VAL A 83 2.71 -7.53 -15.06
N HIS A 84 3.72 -8.39 -15.24
CA HIS A 84 4.71 -8.72 -14.21
C HIS A 84 6.13 -8.92 -14.79
N ASP A 85 6.34 -8.57 -16.06
CA ASP A 85 7.63 -8.58 -16.73
C ASP A 85 8.55 -7.46 -16.20
N PRO A 86 9.82 -7.74 -15.83
CA PRO A 86 10.73 -6.76 -15.24
C PRO A 86 10.99 -5.54 -16.13
N LYS A 87 11.23 -5.75 -17.44
CA LYS A 87 11.53 -4.67 -18.38
C LYS A 87 10.30 -3.81 -18.63
N ALA A 88 9.13 -4.43 -18.78
CA ALA A 88 7.87 -3.69 -18.88
C ALA A 88 7.60 -2.89 -17.60
N MET A 89 7.81 -3.48 -16.42
CA MET A 89 7.67 -2.78 -15.14
C MET A 89 8.66 -1.61 -15.01
N HIS A 90 9.90 -1.75 -15.52
CA HIS A 90 10.86 -0.66 -15.54
C HIS A 90 10.38 0.50 -16.43
N HIS A 91 9.81 0.21 -17.61
CA HIS A 91 9.24 1.24 -18.46
C HIS A 91 8.05 1.92 -17.78
N ILE A 92 7.09 1.16 -17.25
CA ILE A 92 5.91 1.68 -16.57
C ILE A 92 6.27 2.55 -15.36
N ALA A 93 7.22 2.11 -14.54
CA ALA A 93 7.50 2.74 -13.25
C ALA A 93 8.57 3.83 -13.30
N VAL A 94 9.46 3.83 -14.31
CA VAL A 94 10.64 4.72 -14.37
C VAL A 94 10.72 5.47 -15.67
N LYS A 95 10.78 4.78 -16.83
CA LYS A 95 11.04 5.42 -18.13
C LYS A 95 9.87 6.27 -18.61
N GLU A 96 8.68 5.66 -18.58
CA GLU A 96 7.44 6.25 -19.08
C GLU A 96 6.44 6.51 -17.94
N GLN A 97 6.97 6.80 -16.74
CA GLN A 97 6.14 7.02 -15.54
C GLN A 97 5.12 8.17 -15.68
N ASP A 98 5.41 9.13 -16.55
CA ASP A 98 4.53 10.28 -16.83
C ASP A 98 3.45 9.93 -17.89
N ILE A 99 3.61 8.80 -18.57
CA ILE A 99 2.59 8.24 -19.47
C ILE A 99 1.75 7.21 -18.72
N PHE A 100 2.38 6.29 -17.97
CA PHE A 100 1.69 5.32 -17.14
C PHE A 100 1.40 5.89 -15.73
N GLU A 101 0.48 6.84 -15.69
CA GLU A 101 0.06 7.47 -14.41
C GLU A 101 -0.88 6.56 -13.60
N GLU A 102 -1.14 6.94 -12.35
CA GLU A 102 -2.16 6.27 -11.53
C GLU A 102 -3.50 6.26 -12.27
N ALA A 103 -4.21 5.14 -12.21
CA ALA A 103 -5.52 5.03 -12.84
C ALA A 103 -6.49 6.09 -12.28
N THR A 104 -7.29 6.70 -13.16
CA THR A 104 -8.20 7.81 -12.81
C THR A 104 -9.14 7.45 -11.66
N TRP A 105 -9.72 6.23 -11.66
CA TRP A 105 -10.59 5.81 -10.57
C TRP A 105 -9.87 5.73 -9.22
N PHE A 106 -8.57 5.40 -9.21
CA PHE A 106 -7.79 5.32 -7.98
C PHE A 106 -7.47 6.70 -7.42
N THR A 107 -7.13 7.67 -8.25
CA THR A 107 -6.89 9.05 -7.80
C THR A 107 -8.18 9.75 -7.37
N SER A 108 -9.31 9.50 -8.05
CA SER A 108 -10.64 9.94 -7.61
C SER A 108 -10.98 9.38 -6.23
N LEU A 109 -10.79 8.07 -6.04
CA LEU A 109 -10.99 7.42 -4.75
C LEU A 109 -10.08 8.02 -3.67
N SER A 110 -8.79 8.18 -3.96
CA SER A 110 -7.81 8.75 -3.02
C SER A 110 -8.19 10.17 -2.60
N LYS A 111 -8.64 11.00 -3.56
CA LYS A 111 -9.11 12.36 -3.30
C LYS A 111 -10.33 12.38 -2.38
N ARG A 112 -11.28 11.45 -2.60
CA ARG A 112 -12.49 11.33 -1.77
C ARG A 112 -12.23 10.77 -0.39
N ALA A 113 -11.29 9.83 -0.29
CA ALA A 113 -10.99 9.15 0.98
C ALA A 113 -10.04 9.95 1.87
N PHE A 114 -9.09 10.68 1.30
CA PHE A 114 -7.98 11.29 2.04
C PHE A 114 -7.77 12.78 1.75
N GLY A 115 -8.51 13.37 0.81
CA GLY A 115 -8.25 14.73 0.34
C GLY A 115 -7.17 14.81 -0.76
N PRO A 116 -6.79 16.05 -1.19
CA PRO A 116 -5.89 16.28 -2.32
C PRO A 116 -4.40 16.06 -1.97
N GLY A 117 -4.08 14.96 -1.28
CA GLY A 117 -2.72 14.56 -0.92
C GLY A 117 -1.97 13.88 -2.07
N LEU A 118 -0.77 13.34 -1.74
CA LEU A 118 0.20 12.79 -2.69
C LEU A 118 -0.37 11.70 -3.63
N THR A 119 -1.28 10.85 -3.16
CA THR A 119 -1.88 9.77 -3.96
C THR A 119 -3.04 10.21 -4.85
N ALA A 120 -3.52 11.44 -4.66
CA ALA A 120 -4.64 12.01 -5.41
C ALA A 120 -4.21 12.93 -6.56
N THR A 121 -2.90 13.11 -6.77
CA THR A 121 -2.34 14.07 -7.73
C THR A 121 -1.48 13.41 -8.81
N HIS A 122 -1.36 14.06 -9.97
CA HIS A 122 -0.62 13.61 -11.14
C HIS A 122 0.44 14.62 -11.59
N GLY A 123 1.37 14.19 -12.44
CA GLY A 123 2.31 15.04 -13.17
C GLY A 123 3.11 15.99 -12.29
N GLU A 124 3.21 17.25 -12.73
CA GLU A 124 4.00 18.29 -12.04
C GLU A 124 3.49 18.57 -10.61
N HIS A 125 2.18 18.48 -10.40
CA HIS A 125 1.61 18.74 -9.08
C HIS A 125 2.02 17.66 -8.06
N HIS A 126 2.03 16.39 -8.47
CA HIS A 126 2.59 15.31 -7.66
C HIS A 126 4.09 15.53 -7.39
N ARG A 127 4.87 15.95 -8.39
CA ARG A 127 6.30 16.23 -8.20
C ARG A 127 6.53 17.35 -7.20
N LYS A 128 5.70 18.42 -7.26
CA LYS A 128 5.74 19.53 -6.29
C LYS A 128 5.50 19.02 -4.85
N GLN A 129 4.43 18.27 -4.62
CA GLN A 129 4.14 17.68 -3.30
C GLN A 129 5.27 16.76 -2.84
N ARG A 130 5.77 15.89 -3.73
CA ARG A 130 6.86 14.96 -3.46
C ARG A 130 8.16 15.66 -3.06
N LYS A 131 8.51 16.74 -3.75
CA LYS A 131 9.71 17.55 -3.48
C LYS A 131 9.73 18.09 -2.05
N LEU A 132 8.59 18.54 -1.54
CA LEU A 132 8.46 19.04 -0.17
C LEU A 132 8.47 17.92 0.88
N LEU A 133 7.96 16.74 0.53
CA LEU A 133 7.90 15.60 1.46
C LEU A 133 9.21 14.79 1.54
N ASN A 134 10.01 14.70 0.48
CA ASN A 134 11.20 13.84 0.46
C ASN A 134 12.19 14.09 1.59
N PRO A 135 12.51 15.35 1.99
CA PRO A 135 13.50 15.62 3.04
C PRO A 135 13.14 15.02 4.40
N VAL A 136 11.83 14.95 4.74
CA VAL A 136 11.36 14.45 6.03
C VAL A 136 11.42 12.92 6.15
N PHE A 137 11.66 12.21 5.04
CA PHE A 137 11.90 10.76 5.01
C PHE A 137 13.38 10.40 4.78
N SER A 138 14.31 11.34 5.08
CA SER A 138 15.75 11.09 4.99
C SER A 138 16.26 10.18 6.12
N ILE A 139 17.39 9.50 5.89
CA ILE A 139 18.04 8.65 6.91
C ILE A 139 18.36 9.44 8.18
N ASN A 140 18.85 10.67 8.05
CA ASN A 140 19.14 11.50 9.21
C ASN A 140 17.90 11.77 10.06
N HIS A 141 16.76 11.99 9.41
CA HIS A 141 15.50 12.16 10.13
C HIS A 141 15.04 10.85 10.80
N MET A 142 15.22 9.70 10.15
CA MET A 142 14.93 8.39 10.76
C MET A 142 15.76 8.17 12.05
N ARG A 143 17.06 8.51 12.05
CA ARG A 143 17.89 8.43 13.26
C ARG A 143 17.34 9.27 14.41
N HIS A 144 16.82 10.45 14.13
CA HIS A 144 16.22 11.33 15.15
C HIS A 144 14.94 10.77 15.76
N MET A 145 14.21 9.97 14.98
CA MET A 145 12.95 9.35 15.43
C MET A 145 13.15 8.07 16.26
N MET A 146 14.35 7.48 16.30
CA MET A 146 14.63 6.23 17.02
C MET A 146 14.11 6.21 18.47
N PRO A 147 14.36 7.24 19.31
CA PRO A 147 13.86 7.23 20.68
C PRO A 147 12.32 7.13 20.76
N THR A 148 11.61 7.81 19.84
CA THR A 148 10.15 7.74 19.76
C THR A 148 9.68 6.32 19.38
N PHE A 149 10.37 5.67 18.42
CA PHE A 149 10.05 4.31 18.02
C PHE A 149 10.21 3.32 19.17
N TYR A 150 11.31 3.38 19.89
CA TYR A 150 11.53 2.52 21.06
C TYR A 150 10.54 2.81 22.18
N ASN A 151 10.28 4.07 22.51
CA ASN A 151 9.31 4.43 23.55
C ASN A 151 7.91 3.86 23.27
N VAL A 152 7.41 4.02 22.06
CA VAL A 152 6.10 3.47 21.66
C VAL A 152 6.13 1.93 21.71
N THR A 153 7.22 1.32 21.22
CA THR A 153 7.33 -0.14 21.16
C THR A 153 7.49 -0.76 22.57
N HIS A 154 8.15 -0.10 23.50
CA HIS A 154 8.22 -0.55 24.89
C HIS A 154 6.84 -0.50 25.58
N LYS A 155 6.01 0.52 25.29
CA LYS A 155 4.62 0.53 25.77
C LYS A 155 3.82 -0.65 25.21
N LEU A 156 4.01 -0.99 23.93
CA LEU A 156 3.43 -2.21 23.35
C LEU A 156 3.92 -3.46 24.09
N GLN A 157 5.21 -3.56 24.34
CA GLN A 157 5.80 -4.68 25.07
C GLN A 157 5.17 -4.82 26.45
N GLU A 158 5.08 -3.75 27.23
CA GLU A 158 4.45 -3.73 28.56
C GLU A 158 2.98 -4.16 28.52
N ALA A 159 2.22 -3.67 27.53
CA ALA A 159 0.82 -4.03 27.36
C ALA A 159 0.62 -5.51 27.03
N ILE A 160 1.47 -6.11 26.20
CA ILE A 160 1.44 -7.54 25.90
C ILE A 160 1.90 -8.34 27.12
N GLU A 161 2.98 -7.92 27.80
CA GLU A 161 3.50 -8.58 29.00
C GLU A 161 2.44 -8.70 30.10
N GLN A 162 1.68 -7.64 30.36
CA GLN A 162 0.57 -7.66 31.32
C GLN A 162 -0.47 -8.75 31.00
N ARG A 163 -0.74 -8.99 29.70
CA ARG A 163 -1.73 -10.00 29.26
C ARG A 163 -1.23 -11.43 29.39
N VAL A 164 0.06 -11.64 29.17
CA VAL A 164 0.65 -12.98 29.16
C VAL A 164 1.37 -13.34 30.46
N ARG A 165 1.36 -12.45 31.46
CA ARG A 165 2.03 -12.65 32.76
C ARG A 165 1.53 -13.89 33.50
N SER A 166 0.25 -14.22 33.37
CA SER A 166 -0.37 -15.40 34.03
C SER A 166 -0.14 -16.70 33.25
N GLY A 167 0.57 -16.66 32.14
CA GLY A 167 0.86 -17.78 31.27
C GLY A 167 0.57 -17.50 29.79
N PRO A 168 0.86 -18.47 28.92
CA PRO A 168 0.65 -18.34 27.48
C PRO A 168 -0.79 -17.98 27.15
N THR A 169 -0.99 -16.93 26.37
CA THR A 169 -2.32 -16.36 26.08
C THR A 169 -2.48 -16.11 24.58
N GLU A 170 -3.68 -16.30 24.06
CA GLU A 170 -4.03 -15.90 22.70
C GLU A 170 -4.18 -14.38 22.63
N VAL A 171 -3.41 -13.75 21.71
CA VAL A 171 -3.40 -12.31 21.50
C VAL A 171 -3.68 -12.02 20.02
N ASN A 172 -4.62 -11.10 19.74
CA ASN A 172 -4.88 -10.65 18.36
C ASN A 172 -3.78 -9.68 17.90
N MET A 173 -2.75 -10.20 17.26
CA MET A 173 -1.56 -9.43 16.91
C MET A 173 -1.82 -8.35 15.84
N VAL A 174 -2.75 -8.55 14.89
CA VAL A 174 -3.03 -7.51 13.87
C VAL A 174 -3.63 -6.25 14.51
N MET A 175 -4.41 -6.40 15.56
CA MET A 175 -4.93 -5.26 16.34
C MET A 175 -3.77 -4.50 17.01
N TRP A 176 -2.88 -5.20 17.70
CA TRP A 176 -1.75 -4.58 18.40
C TRP A 176 -0.76 -3.93 17.43
N MET A 177 -0.46 -4.57 16.31
CA MET A 177 0.39 -3.97 15.28
C MET A 177 -0.27 -2.72 14.67
N GLY A 178 -1.60 -2.73 14.48
CA GLY A 178 -2.35 -1.57 14.01
C GLY A 178 -2.28 -0.39 14.96
N ARG A 179 -2.52 -0.62 16.25
CA ARG A 179 -2.42 0.41 17.31
C ARG A 179 -1.00 0.98 17.40
N THR A 180 0.00 0.11 17.36
CA THR A 180 1.42 0.52 17.41
C THR A 180 1.81 1.36 16.20
N ALA A 181 1.45 0.93 14.99
CA ALA A 181 1.74 1.67 13.77
C ALA A 181 1.03 3.04 13.74
N LEU A 182 -0.22 3.11 14.22
CA LEU A 182 -0.95 4.38 14.36
C LEU A 182 -0.26 5.31 15.36
N GLU A 183 0.20 4.80 16.50
CA GLU A 183 0.90 5.61 17.50
C GLU A 183 2.29 6.05 17.03
N LEU A 184 3.01 5.18 16.29
CA LEU A 184 4.30 5.53 15.69
C LEU A 184 4.17 6.64 14.66
N VAL A 185 3.21 6.54 13.71
CA VAL A 185 2.97 7.63 12.75
C VAL A 185 2.40 8.86 13.44
N GLY A 186 1.62 8.69 14.50
CA GLY A 186 1.11 9.78 15.33
C GLY A 186 2.25 10.58 15.94
N GLN A 187 3.08 9.95 16.75
CA GLN A 187 4.15 10.65 17.47
C GLN A 187 5.28 11.12 16.54
N ALA A 188 5.83 10.23 15.73
CA ALA A 188 6.96 10.55 14.85
C ALA A 188 6.54 11.28 13.58
N GLY A 189 5.35 10.99 13.04
CA GLY A 189 4.84 11.59 11.81
C GLY A 189 4.09 12.89 12.03
N LEU A 190 3.13 12.91 12.95
CA LEU A 190 2.21 14.02 13.13
C LEU A 190 2.47 14.86 14.38
N GLY A 191 3.35 14.40 15.30
CA GLY A 191 3.53 15.05 16.62
C GLY A 191 2.25 15.03 17.46
N TYR A 192 1.52 13.92 17.39
CA TYR A 192 0.24 13.68 18.06
C TYR A 192 0.21 12.25 18.62
N SER A 193 -0.37 12.04 19.79
CA SER A 193 -0.57 10.71 20.35
C SER A 193 -2.02 10.29 20.17
N PHE A 194 -2.25 9.19 19.47
CA PHE A 194 -3.57 8.61 19.24
C PHE A 194 -3.94 7.62 20.32
N ASP A 195 -2.97 6.81 20.77
CA ASP A 195 -3.21 5.65 21.62
C ASP A 195 -2.10 5.48 22.66
N LYS A 196 -2.45 5.45 23.92
CA LYS A 196 -1.50 5.23 25.01
C LYS A 196 -0.96 3.80 25.07
N LEU A 197 -1.54 2.87 24.33
CA LEU A 197 -1.25 1.42 24.32
C LEU A 197 -1.44 0.71 25.68
N THR A 198 -1.99 1.39 26.69
CA THR A 198 -2.16 0.86 28.05
C THR A 198 -3.56 0.34 28.33
N GLU A 199 -4.57 0.78 27.57
CA GLU A 199 -5.98 0.43 27.78
C GLU A 199 -6.43 -0.66 26.80
N GLU A 200 -7.45 -1.46 27.19
CA GLU A 200 -8.03 -2.49 26.31
C GLU A 200 -8.85 -1.89 25.16
N THR A 201 -9.36 -0.69 25.33
CA THR A 201 -10.13 0.03 24.32
C THR A 201 -9.20 0.60 23.27
N ALA A 202 -9.34 0.12 22.02
CA ALA A 202 -8.67 0.72 20.89
C ALA A 202 -9.20 2.15 20.64
N ASP A 203 -8.35 3.01 20.07
CA ASP A 203 -8.80 4.31 19.58
C ASP A 203 -9.82 4.10 18.44
N GLU A 204 -10.92 4.85 18.49
CA GLU A 204 -12.01 4.78 17.50
C GLU A 204 -11.49 4.99 16.07
N LEU A 205 -10.51 5.87 15.88
CA LEU A 205 -9.87 6.08 14.58
C LEU A 205 -9.07 4.85 14.12
N GLY A 206 -8.35 4.19 15.03
CA GLY A 206 -7.57 2.98 14.70
C GLY A 206 -8.45 1.84 14.21
N ASP A 207 -9.56 1.58 14.86
CA ASP A 207 -10.55 0.57 14.46
C ASP A 207 -11.24 0.96 13.14
N ALA A 208 -11.56 2.24 12.96
CA ALA A 208 -12.12 2.76 11.73
C ALA A 208 -11.16 2.57 10.55
N LEU A 209 -9.89 2.94 10.71
CA LEU A 209 -8.86 2.79 9.66
C LEU A 209 -8.62 1.32 9.29
N LYS A 210 -8.61 0.40 10.27
CA LYS A 210 -8.52 -1.04 10.00
C LYS A 210 -9.70 -1.60 9.21
N SER A 211 -10.85 -0.96 9.30
CA SER A 211 -12.05 -1.33 8.55
C SER A 211 -12.11 -0.72 7.14
N LEU A 212 -11.25 0.26 6.82
CA LEU A 212 -11.27 0.97 5.54
C LEU A 212 -10.97 0.06 4.35
N VAL A 213 -9.90 -0.75 4.43
CA VAL A 213 -9.53 -1.68 3.34
C VAL A 213 -10.59 -2.75 3.10
N PRO A 214 -11.14 -3.43 4.12
CA PRO A 214 -12.30 -4.30 3.95
C PRO A 214 -13.50 -3.61 3.28
N ALA A 215 -13.83 -2.37 3.67
CA ALA A 215 -14.90 -1.59 3.04
C ALA A 215 -14.61 -1.27 1.57
N MET A 216 -13.37 -0.85 1.26
CA MET A 216 -12.92 -0.62 -0.13
C MET A 216 -12.96 -1.91 -0.97
N ALA A 217 -12.57 -3.04 -0.41
CA ALA A 217 -12.61 -4.33 -1.09
C ALA A 217 -14.07 -4.72 -1.46
N THR A 218 -15.02 -4.42 -0.57
CA THR A 218 -16.45 -4.68 -0.81
C THR A 218 -17.01 -3.80 -1.94
N LEU A 219 -16.49 -2.57 -2.12
CA LEU A 219 -16.89 -1.70 -3.25
C LEU A 219 -16.48 -2.28 -4.61
N GLY A 220 -15.37 -3.03 -4.66
CA GLY A 220 -14.97 -3.84 -5.80
C GLY A 220 -15.03 -3.10 -7.14
N VAL A 221 -15.87 -3.60 -8.04
CA VAL A 221 -16.03 -3.08 -9.41
C VAL A 221 -16.63 -1.67 -9.44
N PHE A 222 -17.46 -1.29 -8.47
CA PHE A 222 -18.10 0.03 -8.45
C PHE A 222 -17.11 1.19 -8.43
N LEU A 223 -15.93 0.98 -7.85
CA LEU A 223 -14.87 2.00 -7.84
C LEU A 223 -14.43 2.44 -9.24
N GLN A 224 -14.52 1.57 -10.23
CA GLN A 224 -14.14 1.91 -11.60
C GLN A 224 -15.10 2.88 -12.28
N PHE A 225 -16.31 2.99 -11.76
CA PHE A 225 -17.32 3.93 -12.26
C PHE A 225 -17.32 5.28 -11.54
N LEU A 226 -16.47 5.44 -10.51
CA LEU A 226 -16.35 6.69 -9.76
C LEU A 226 -16.03 7.91 -10.66
N PRO A 227 -15.07 7.85 -11.62
CA PRO A 227 -14.81 8.98 -12.51
C PRO A 227 -16.01 9.35 -13.39
N LEU A 228 -16.82 8.36 -13.79
CA LEU A 228 -18.04 8.62 -14.54
C LEU A 228 -19.08 9.32 -13.66
N ALA A 229 -19.24 8.89 -12.42
CA ALA A 229 -20.13 9.55 -11.47
C ALA A 229 -19.70 11.00 -11.22
N GLU A 230 -18.39 11.27 -11.04
CA GLU A 230 -17.84 12.62 -10.89
C GLU A 230 -18.06 13.50 -12.13
N ALA A 231 -18.05 12.92 -13.33
CA ALA A 231 -18.29 13.65 -14.57
C ALA A 231 -19.76 14.00 -14.81
N LEU A 232 -20.69 13.17 -14.31
CA LEU A 232 -22.13 13.31 -14.57
C LEU A 232 -22.90 14.00 -13.44
N ILE A 233 -22.41 13.90 -12.20
CA ILE A 233 -23.10 14.39 -11.00
C ILE A 233 -22.37 15.62 -10.48
N PRO A 234 -23.06 16.77 -10.33
CA PRO A 234 -22.48 17.96 -9.72
C PRO A 234 -21.91 17.66 -8.33
N GLU A 235 -20.76 18.24 -8.01
CA GLU A 235 -19.97 17.99 -6.79
C GLU A 235 -20.83 18.01 -5.51
N GLN A 236 -21.73 18.97 -5.40
CA GLN A 236 -22.60 19.15 -4.24
C GLN A 236 -23.60 17.99 -4.00
N TRP A 237 -23.87 17.18 -5.02
CA TRP A 237 -24.79 16.04 -4.94
C TRP A 237 -24.09 14.69 -4.77
N LEU A 238 -22.78 14.61 -5.00
CA LEU A 238 -22.04 13.34 -4.91
C LEU A 238 -22.11 12.73 -3.51
N ALA A 239 -21.84 13.52 -2.47
CA ALA A 239 -21.90 13.02 -1.10
C ALA A 239 -23.34 12.67 -0.66
N PRO A 240 -24.37 13.54 -0.83
CA PRO A 240 -25.75 13.16 -0.53
C PRO A 240 -26.23 11.90 -1.24
N LEU A 241 -25.92 11.75 -2.52
CA LEU A 241 -26.27 10.56 -3.28
C LEU A 241 -25.50 9.33 -2.80
N GLY A 242 -24.22 9.48 -2.48
CA GLY A 242 -23.41 8.39 -1.92
C GLY A 242 -24.00 7.84 -0.61
N TRP A 243 -24.54 8.70 0.25
CA TRP A 243 -25.26 8.27 1.46
C TRP A 243 -26.60 7.59 1.17
N ALA A 244 -27.28 7.96 0.08
CA ALA A 244 -28.58 7.43 -0.29
C ALA A 244 -28.49 6.07 -1.01
N VAL A 245 -27.43 5.84 -1.80
CA VAL A 245 -27.29 4.61 -2.61
C VAL A 245 -26.93 3.42 -1.73
N PRO A 246 -27.59 2.25 -1.88
CA PRO A 246 -27.35 1.07 -1.09
C PRO A 246 -26.19 0.22 -1.66
N ILE A 247 -25.01 0.82 -1.84
CA ILE A 247 -23.81 0.09 -2.24
C ILE A 247 -23.09 -0.39 -0.98
N PRO A 248 -22.88 -1.72 -0.83
CA PRO A 248 -22.18 -2.26 0.33
C PRO A 248 -20.76 -1.65 0.49
N GLY A 249 -20.40 -1.30 1.71
CA GLY A 249 -19.09 -0.68 2.04
C GLY A 249 -18.97 0.82 1.76
N LEU A 250 -19.87 1.42 0.93
CA LEU A 250 -19.76 2.84 0.58
C LEU A 250 -19.98 3.76 1.78
N ARG A 251 -21.03 3.51 2.55
CA ARG A 251 -21.34 4.31 3.75
C ARG A 251 -20.26 4.19 4.83
N ASP A 252 -19.69 2.98 4.99
CA ASP A 252 -18.61 2.77 5.94
C ASP A 252 -17.36 3.52 5.49
N MET A 253 -16.98 3.42 4.23
CA MET A 253 -15.87 4.18 3.68
C MET A 253 -16.07 5.69 3.87
N MET A 254 -17.26 6.23 3.57
CA MET A 254 -17.55 7.66 3.73
C MET A 254 -17.48 8.11 5.19
N ARG A 255 -17.96 7.27 6.13
CA ARG A 255 -17.88 7.55 7.56
C ARG A 255 -16.43 7.59 8.04
N ILE A 256 -15.64 6.57 7.68
CA ILE A 256 -14.23 6.47 8.03
C ILE A 256 -13.44 7.65 7.46
N SER A 257 -13.66 7.99 6.18
CA SER A 257 -13.00 9.13 5.54
C SER A 257 -13.31 10.46 6.25
N LYS A 258 -14.57 10.66 6.65
CA LYS A 258 -14.99 11.84 7.40
C LYS A 258 -14.31 11.92 8.77
N THR A 259 -14.29 10.82 9.53
CA THR A 259 -13.61 10.76 10.84
C THR A 259 -12.11 11.08 10.70
N LEU A 260 -11.47 10.54 9.67
CA LEU A 260 -10.05 10.78 9.38
C LEU A 260 -9.78 12.25 9.01
N GLU A 261 -10.63 12.84 8.17
CA GLU A 261 -10.54 14.24 7.78
C GLU A 261 -10.71 15.16 9.00
N GLU A 262 -11.74 14.96 9.81
CA GLU A 262 -12.00 15.73 11.03
C GLU A 262 -10.81 15.69 11.99
N LYS A 263 -10.22 14.51 12.18
CA LYS A 263 -9.04 14.33 13.02
C LYS A 263 -7.79 15.01 12.42
N SER A 264 -7.61 14.92 11.11
CA SER A 264 -6.50 15.59 10.41
C SER A 264 -6.61 17.10 10.49
N VAL A 265 -7.81 17.67 10.36
CA VAL A 265 -8.08 19.12 10.55
C VAL A 265 -7.78 19.54 11.98
N GLU A 266 -8.21 18.75 12.98
CA GLU A 266 -7.91 19.03 14.40
C GLU A 266 -6.40 19.12 14.64
N ILE A 267 -5.64 18.11 14.20
CA ILE A 267 -4.19 18.03 14.38
C ILE A 267 -3.51 19.19 13.63
N PHE A 268 -3.89 19.44 12.38
CA PHE A 268 -3.36 20.53 11.57
C PHE A 268 -3.54 21.90 12.25
N THR A 269 -4.76 22.18 12.73
CA THR A 269 -5.11 23.46 13.37
C THR A 269 -4.28 23.68 14.64
N LYS A 270 -4.17 22.66 15.50
CA LYS A 270 -3.35 22.72 16.72
C LYS A 270 -1.86 22.95 16.39
N LYS A 271 -1.36 22.26 15.39
CA LYS A 271 0.05 22.34 14.98
C LYS A 271 0.39 23.69 14.34
N LYS A 272 -0.48 24.20 13.47
CA LYS A 272 -0.36 25.53 12.87
C LYS A 272 -0.36 26.64 13.94
N ALA A 273 -1.26 26.53 14.92
CA ALA A 273 -1.31 27.48 16.04
C ALA A 273 -0.01 27.47 16.87
N ALA A 274 0.54 26.30 17.18
CA ALA A 274 1.81 26.18 17.90
C ALA A 274 3.00 26.74 17.11
N LEU A 275 3.05 26.50 15.80
CA LEU A 275 4.06 27.08 14.91
C LEU A 275 4.05 28.62 14.92
N LEU A 276 2.87 29.23 14.92
CA LEU A 276 2.72 30.68 14.97
C LEU A 276 3.13 31.27 16.34
N GLN A 277 3.05 30.48 17.42
CA GLN A 277 3.50 30.87 18.76
C GLN A 277 5.02 30.72 18.96
N GLY A 278 5.70 30.03 18.05
CA GLY A 278 7.16 29.87 18.04
C GLY A 278 7.67 28.54 18.58
N ASP A 279 9.01 28.37 18.56
CA ASP A 279 9.69 27.11 18.87
C ASP A 279 9.42 26.57 20.28
N ALA A 280 9.23 27.44 21.27
CA ALA A 280 8.92 27.02 22.64
C ALA A 280 7.57 26.29 22.73
N ALA A 281 6.55 26.76 22.00
CA ALA A 281 5.24 26.10 21.95
C ALA A 281 5.28 24.76 21.22
N LEU A 282 6.12 24.68 20.17
CA LEU A 282 6.34 23.42 19.46
C LEU A 282 7.09 22.38 20.29
N ALA A 283 8.09 22.81 21.08
CA ALA A 283 8.85 21.93 21.95
C ALA A 283 8.00 21.30 23.07
N MET A 284 6.86 21.91 23.39
CA MET A 284 5.88 21.35 24.34
C MET A 284 4.92 20.33 23.72
N GLN A 285 4.91 20.19 22.40
CA GLN A 285 4.08 19.19 21.72
C GLN A 285 4.76 17.82 21.70
N VAL A 286 3.98 16.77 21.52
CA VAL A 286 4.47 15.43 21.18
C VAL A 286 5.36 15.55 19.94
N GLY A 287 6.56 14.94 19.96
CA GLY A 287 7.52 15.06 18.85
C GLY A 287 8.38 16.33 18.88
N GLU A 288 8.18 17.25 19.86
CA GLU A 288 9.01 18.44 20.09
C GLU A 288 9.24 19.32 18.84
N GLY A 289 8.32 19.32 17.89
CA GLY A 289 8.45 19.99 16.60
C GLY A 289 9.45 19.36 15.62
N LYS A 290 9.94 18.15 15.90
CA LYS A 290 10.83 17.36 15.03
C LYS A 290 10.09 16.31 14.21
N ASP A 291 8.78 16.16 14.41
CA ASP A 291 7.92 15.26 13.64
C ASP A 291 7.83 15.69 12.16
N ILE A 292 7.47 14.73 11.30
CA ILE A 292 7.38 14.93 9.84
C ILE A 292 6.52 16.14 9.46
N MET A 293 5.35 16.31 10.10
CA MET A 293 4.45 17.40 9.75
C MET A 293 4.95 18.77 10.21
N SER A 294 5.60 18.88 11.36
CA SER A 294 6.23 20.13 11.80
C SER A 294 7.32 20.58 10.84
N VAL A 295 8.16 19.65 10.38
CA VAL A 295 9.21 19.93 9.40
C VAL A 295 8.60 20.31 8.04
N LEU A 296 7.56 19.59 7.58
CA LEU A 296 6.85 19.90 6.34
C LEU A 296 6.19 21.29 6.37
N LEU A 297 5.50 21.62 7.46
CA LEU A 297 4.85 22.93 7.61
C LEU A 297 5.87 24.07 7.59
N ARG A 298 7.01 23.95 8.29
CA ARG A 298 8.11 24.93 8.21
C ARG A 298 8.65 25.04 6.79
N ALA A 299 8.90 23.93 6.12
CA ALA A 299 9.36 23.92 4.74
C ALA A 299 8.36 24.60 3.79
N ASN A 300 7.06 24.34 3.97
CA ASN A 300 6.00 24.95 3.18
C ASN A 300 5.90 26.47 3.41
N MET A 301 6.04 26.92 4.66
CA MET A 301 6.04 28.36 4.98
C MET A 301 7.27 29.08 4.39
N ALA A 302 8.43 28.43 4.37
CA ALA A 302 9.66 28.97 3.82
C ALA A 302 9.74 28.90 2.28
N ALA A 303 8.91 28.08 1.63
CA ALA A 303 8.91 27.91 0.18
C ALA A 303 8.43 29.18 -0.55
N ALA A 304 8.88 29.38 -1.80
CA ALA A 304 8.33 30.39 -2.69
C ALA A 304 6.82 30.16 -2.89
N GLU A 305 6.06 31.22 -3.11
CA GLU A 305 4.59 31.17 -3.22
C GLU A 305 4.11 30.13 -4.26
N ALA A 306 4.78 30.04 -5.40
CA ALA A 306 4.48 29.07 -6.46
C ALA A 306 4.72 27.60 -6.02
N ASP A 307 5.64 27.37 -5.05
CA ASP A 307 5.98 26.05 -4.55
C ASP A 307 5.19 25.65 -3.29
N ARG A 308 4.42 26.56 -2.70
CA ARG A 308 3.62 26.28 -1.51
C ARG A 308 2.46 25.36 -1.81
N LEU A 309 2.19 24.45 -0.86
CA LEU A 309 0.97 23.65 -0.84
C LEU A 309 -0.14 24.40 -0.12
N GLU A 310 -1.37 24.23 -0.60
CA GLU A 310 -2.56 24.75 0.05
C GLU A 310 -2.86 24.00 1.37
N GLU A 311 -3.63 24.58 2.27
CA GLU A 311 -4.00 23.94 3.54
C GLU A 311 -4.74 22.62 3.33
N ALA A 312 -5.65 22.56 2.36
CA ALA A 312 -6.35 21.33 2.00
C ALA A 312 -5.40 20.20 1.57
N GLU A 313 -4.30 20.56 0.88
CA GLU A 313 -3.27 19.60 0.49
C GLU A 313 -2.47 19.10 1.69
N LEU A 314 -2.10 19.99 2.62
CA LEU A 314 -1.38 19.64 3.85
C LEU A 314 -2.23 18.71 4.74
N ILE A 315 -3.53 19.00 4.88
CA ILE A 315 -4.49 18.14 5.58
C ILE A 315 -4.60 16.77 4.86
N GLY A 316 -4.68 16.79 3.52
CA GLY A 316 -4.67 15.58 2.71
C GLY A 316 -3.40 14.74 2.87
N GLN A 317 -2.22 15.39 3.06
CA GLN A 317 -0.99 14.66 3.40
C GLN A 317 -1.11 13.97 4.78
N MET A 318 -1.66 14.65 5.78
CA MET A 318 -1.88 14.04 7.10
C MET A 318 -2.77 12.80 7.00
N SER A 319 -3.91 12.92 6.33
CA SER A 319 -4.87 11.83 6.17
C SER A 319 -4.25 10.62 5.47
N ILE A 320 -3.59 10.83 4.32
CA ILE A 320 -3.01 9.71 3.56
C ILE A 320 -1.79 9.10 4.26
N LEU A 321 -0.93 9.89 4.91
CA LEU A 321 0.21 9.39 5.65
C LEU A 321 -0.23 8.55 6.86
N THR A 322 -1.26 8.98 7.58
CA THR A 322 -1.83 8.23 8.71
C THR A 322 -2.31 6.86 8.27
N PHE A 323 -3.14 6.79 7.22
CA PHE A 323 -3.64 5.52 6.69
C PHE A 323 -2.51 4.66 6.13
N ALA A 324 -1.66 5.23 5.26
CA ALA A 324 -0.64 4.47 4.54
C ALA A 324 0.41 3.87 5.49
N ALA A 325 0.87 4.61 6.50
CA ALA A 325 1.83 4.13 7.47
C ALA A 325 1.22 3.06 8.39
N MET A 326 0.00 3.30 8.88
CA MET A 326 -0.66 2.40 9.83
C MET A 326 -0.98 1.05 9.20
N ASP A 327 -1.69 1.02 8.07
CA ASP A 327 -2.26 -0.24 7.60
C ASP A 327 -1.25 -1.14 6.88
N THR A 328 -0.32 -0.58 6.10
CA THR A 328 0.67 -1.38 5.37
C THR A 328 1.70 -2.02 6.29
N THR A 329 2.29 -1.24 7.20
CA THR A 329 3.38 -1.73 8.08
C THR A 329 2.84 -2.66 9.16
N SER A 330 1.65 -2.38 9.73
CA SER A 330 1.03 -3.30 10.69
C SER A 330 0.69 -4.66 10.09
N ASN A 331 0.26 -4.71 8.81
CA ASN A 331 0.04 -5.99 8.13
C ASN A 331 1.36 -6.68 7.76
N ALA A 332 2.43 -5.94 7.38
CA ALA A 332 3.76 -6.50 7.18
C ALA A 332 4.34 -7.13 8.47
N LEU A 333 4.20 -6.43 9.61
CA LEU A 333 4.57 -6.96 10.94
C LEU A 333 3.76 -8.21 11.30
N SER A 334 2.46 -8.17 11.06
CA SER A 334 1.55 -9.30 11.30
C SER A 334 1.94 -10.52 10.46
N LEU A 335 2.26 -10.33 9.17
CA LEU A 335 2.78 -11.37 8.28
C LEU A 335 4.09 -11.94 8.79
N THR A 336 5.00 -11.09 9.25
CA THR A 336 6.30 -11.51 9.78
C THR A 336 6.14 -12.35 11.04
N LEU A 337 5.31 -11.89 12.01
CA LEU A 337 5.05 -12.63 13.24
C LEU A 337 4.35 -13.97 12.97
N TRP A 338 3.41 -14.00 12.02
CA TRP A 338 2.74 -15.24 11.60
C TRP A 338 3.73 -16.24 10.99
N ARG A 339 4.67 -15.79 10.13
CA ARG A 339 5.73 -16.65 9.58
C ARG A 339 6.68 -17.13 10.67
N LEU A 340 7.08 -16.27 11.58
CA LEU A 340 7.91 -16.66 12.71
C LEU A 340 7.21 -17.63 13.68
N ALA A 341 5.90 -17.52 13.83
CA ALA A 341 5.10 -18.48 14.61
C ALA A 341 5.07 -19.87 13.97
N MET A 342 5.15 -19.96 12.63
CA MET A 342 5.25 -21.21 11.89
C MET A 342 6.66 -21.83 11.91
N HIS A 343 7.71 -20.98 12.01
CA HIS A 343 9.12 -21.37 11.89
C HIS A 343 9.86 -21.05 13.19
N GLN A 344 9.74 -21.92 14.18
CA GLN A 344 10.28 -21.69 15.52
C GLN A 344 11.82 -21.63 15.54
N ASP A 345 12.48 -22.39 14.68
CA ASP A 345 13.93 -22.39 14.48
C ASP A 345 14.43 -21.03 13.97
N VAL A 346 13.72 -20.43 13.01
CA VAL A 346 14.00 -19.08 12.49
C VAL A 346 13.75 -18.03 13.59
N GLN A 347 12.66 -18.18 14.35
CA GLN A 347 12.34 -17.28 15.46
C GLN A 347 13.43 -17.32 16.54
N ASP A 348 13.93 -18.50 16.89
CA ASP A 348 15.00 -18.66 17.90
C ASP A 348 16.35 -18.13 17.39
N ARG A 349 16.62 -18.28 16.11
CA ARG A 349 17.86 -17.75 15.51
C ARG A 349 17.88 -16.22 15.50
N VAL A 350 16.81 -15.55 15.06
CA VAL A 350 16.75 -14.09 15.08
C VAL A 350 16.75 -13.54 16.51
N ARG A 351 16.15 -14.24 17.46
CA ARG A 351 16.18 -13.88 18.87
C ARG A 351 17.62 -13.87 19.42
N ARG A 352 18.44 -14.85 19.06
CA ARG A 352 19.85 -14.88 19.43
C ARG A 352 20.62 -13.69 18.84
N GLU A 353 20.46 -13.39 17.56
CA GLU A 353 21.08 -12.23 16.93
C GLU A 353 20.72 -10.92 17.65
N ILE A 354 19.43 -10.70 17.93
CA ILE A 354 18.96 -9.51 18.65
C ILE A 354 19.55 -9.43 20.07
N ARG A 355 19.61 -10.55 20.79
CA ARG A 355 20.19 -10.61 22.14
C ARG A 355 21.67 -10.27 22.12
N GLU A 356 22.45 -10.88 21.22
CA GLU A 356 23.88 -10.61 21.06
C GLU A 356 24.13 -9.12 20.73
N ALA A 357 23.33 -8.52 19.85
CA ALA A 357 23.44 -7.10 19.51
C ALA A 357 23.10 -6.19 20.70
N ARG A 358 22.10 -6.54 21.52
CA ARG A 358 21.79 -5.80 22.75
C ARG A 358 22.87 -5.93 23.80
N GLU A 359 23.42 -7.12 24.00
CA GLU A 359 24.55 -7.38 24.92
C GLU A 359 25.77 -6.55 24.51
N ALA A 360 26.09 -6.51 23.21
CA ALA A 360 27.18 -5.66 22.67
C ALA A 360 26.94 -4.16 22.91
N ASN A 361 25.67 -3.73 23.01
CA ASN A 361 25.28 -2.35 23.35
C ASN A 361 25.01 -2.15 24.86
N GLY A 362 25.61 -2.97 25.72
CA GLY A 362 25.47 -2.84 27.18
C GLY A 362 24.05 -3.15 27.70
N GLY A 363 23.24 -3.92 26.99
CA GLY A 363 21.86 -4.27 27.35
C GLY A 363 20.84 -3.20 26.98
N LEU A 364 21.26 -2.08 26.39
CA LEU A 364 20.38 -0.99 25.95
C LEU A 364 19.73 -1.28 24.60
N ASP A 365 18.84 -0.40 24.17
CA ASP A 365 18.24 -0.43 22.85
C ASP A 365 19.29 -0.28 21.74
N ILE A 366 19.15 -1.03 20.65
CA ILE A 366 20.10 -1.08 19.55
C ILE A 366 20.03 0.23 18.76
N GLY A 367 21.17 0.86 18.49
CA GLY A 367 21.23 2.08 17.68
C GLY A 367 20.78 1.87 16.23
N TYR A 368 20.49 2.97 15.52
CA TYR A 368 19.97 2.91 14.14
C TYR A 368 20.85 2.08 13.21
N ASP A 369 22.15 2.40 13.15
CA ASP A 369 23.07 1.79 12.19
C ASP A 369 23.30 0.30 12.49
N ASP A 370 23.39 -0.07 13.76
CA ASP A 370 23.52 -1.46 14.20
C ASP A 370 22.23 -2.24 13.94
N LEU A 371 21.07 -1.68 14.28
CA LEU A 371 19.76 -2.34 14.07
C LEU A 371 19.49 -2.61 12.58
N VAL A 372 19.75 -1.64 11.70
CA VAL A 372 19.49 -1.82 10.27
C VAL A 372 20.48 -2.77 9.61
N SER A 373 21.65 -3.00 10.24
CA SER A 373 22.70 -3.91 9.75
C SER A 373 22.60 -5.33 10.28
N LEU A 374 21.64 -5.65 11.19
CA LEU A 374 21.43 -7.02 11.67
C LEU A 374 21.07 -7.95 10.50
N PRO A 375 21.95 -8.89 10.12
CA PRO A 375 21.80 -9.59 8.85
C PRO A 375 20.59 -10.52 8.82
N TYR A 376 20.28 -11.23 9.89
CA TYR A 376 19.19 -12.18 9.91
C TYR A 376 17.82 -11.51 10.10
N LEU A 377 17.74 -10.49 10.93
CA LEU A 377 16.55 -9.66 11.07
C LEU A 377 16.21 -8.96 9.75
N ASP A 378 17.21 -8.43 9.04
CA ASP A 378 17.03 -7.82 7.72
C ASP A 378 16.58 -8.86 6.67
N ALA A 379 17.17 -10.05 6.69
CA ALA A 379 16.79 -11.16 5.83
C ALA A 379 15.32 -11.58 6.01
N ILE A 380 14.84 -11.66 7.25
CA ILE A 380 13.43 -11.96 7.58
C ILE A 380 12.51 -10.87 7.03
N CYS A 381 12.85 -9.60 7.24
CA CYS A 381 12.06 -8.49 6.72
C CYS A 381 12.00 -8.50 5.18
N ARG A 382 13.15 -8.69 4.50
CA ARG A 382 13.22 -8.77 3.03
C ARG A 382 12.40 -9.91 2.48
N GLU A 383 12.55 -11.10 3.05
CA GLU A 383 11.86 -12.29 2.56
C GLU A 383 10.35 -12.21 2.79
N THR A 384 9.94 -11.68 3.94
CA THR A 384 8.51 -11.44 4.17
C THR A 384 7.94 -10.46 3.15
N LEU A 385 8.63 -9.35 2.89
CA LEU A 385 8.21 -8.34 1.93
C LEU A 385 8.30 -8.82 0.46
N ARG A 386 9.13 -9.84 0.17
CA ARG A 386 9.19 -10.49 -1.12
C ARG A 386 7.98 -11.41 -1.35
N VAL A 387 7.78 -12.37 -0.45
CA VAL A 387 6.76 -13.42 -0.60
C VAL A 387 5.36 -12.91 -0.27
N HIS A 388 5.26 -11.99 0.68
CA HIS A 388 4.00 -11.44 1.20
C HIS A 388 3.98 -9.93 1.06
N VAL A 389 3.68 -9.47 -0.14
CA VAL A 389 3.62 -8.03 -0.43
C VAL A 389 2.39 -7.40 0.23
N PRO A 390 2.54 -6.42 1.14
CA PRO A 390 1.37 -5.77 1.76
C PRO A 390 0.44 -5.12 0.76
N ALA A 391 0.98 -4.48 -0.29
CA ALA A 391 0.19 -3.90 -1.38
C ALA A 391 0.56 -4.59 -2.71
N PRO A 392 -0.08 -5.74 -3.03
CA PRO A 392 0.42 -6.70 -4.01
C PRO A 392 0.28 -6.26 -5.47
N MET A 393 -0.40 -5.16 -5.72
CA MET A 393 -0.75 -4.71 -7.07
C MET A 393 -0.74 -3.19 -7.20
N ARG A 394 -0.52 -2.70 -8.43
CA ARG A 394 -0.66 -1.29 -8.80
C ARG A 394 -1.53 -1.14 -10.03
N PHE A 395 -2.27 -0.05 -10.09
CA PHE A 395 -3.17 0.27 -11.19
C PHE A 395 -2.62 1.47 -11.93
N ARG A 396 -2.38 1.30 -13.23
CA ARG A 396 -1.89 2.36 -14.11
C ARG A 396 -2.86 2.55 -15.27
N GLU A 397 -2.76 3.71 -15.90
CA GLU A 397 -3.52 4.04 -17.10
C GLU A 397 -2.59 4.80 -18.05
N ALA A 398 -2.52 4.35 -19.30
CA ALA A 398 -1.72 4.99 -20.33
C ALA A 398 -2.37 6.33 -20.74
N ARG A 399 -1.70 7.45 -20.50
CA ARG A 399 -2.21 8.80 -20.84
C ARG A 399 -1.99 9.17 -22.29
N LYS A 400 -1.15 8.41 -22.99
CA LYS A 400 -0.85 8.53 -24.43
C LYS A 400 -0.62 7.15 -25.00
N ASP A 401 -0.65 7.05 -26.32
CA ASP A 401 -0.16 5.87 -27.01
C ASP A 401 1.32 5.68 -26.71
N VAL A 402 1.72 4.44 -26.39
CA VAL A 402 3.09 4.14 -25.95
C VAL A 402 3.47 2.71 -26.31
N VAL A 403 4.74 2.48 -26.56
CA VAL A 403 5.31 1.15 -26.79
C VAL A 403 5.87 0.61 -25.49
N LEU A 404 5.46 -0.59 -25.10
CA LEU A 404 5.89 -1.28 -23.89
C LEU A 404 6.80 -2.45 -24.27
N PRO A 405 8.12 -2.36 -24.07
CA PRO A 405 9.06 -3.42 -24.39
C PRO A 405 8.99 -4.54 -23.32
N LEU A 406 9.28 -5.76 -23.76
CA LEU A 406 9.28 -6.96 -22.92
C LEU A 406 10.71 -7.48 -22.72
N SER A 407 10.94 -8.20 -21.61
CA SER A 407 12.21 -8.89 -21.35
C SER A 407 12.43 -10.01 -22.37
N GLU A 408 11.41 -10.84 -22.57
CA GLU A 408 11.38 -11.90 -23.56
C GLU A 408 10.19 -11.73 -24.50
N PRO A 409 10.32 -12.10 -25.80
CA PRO A 409 9.22 -11.96 -26.74
C PRO A 409 8.07 -12.90 -26.39
N ILE A 410 6.84 -12.42 -26.52
CA ILE A 410 5.64 -13.24 -26.44
C ILE A 410 5.13 -13.58 -27.84
N ARG A 411 4.45 -14.74 -27.96
CA ARG A 411 3.81 -15.14 -29.22
C ARG A 411 2.39 -14.59 -29.27
N GLY A 412 2.14 -13.73 -30.27
CA GLY A 412 0.79 -13.21 -30.55
C GLY A 412 -0.19 -14.31 -30.99
N LEU A 413 -1.48 -14.00 -30.97
CA LEU A 413 -2.53 -14.93 -31.43
C LEU A 413 -2.43 -15.25 -32.93
N ASP A 414 -1.85 -14.34 -33.73
CA ASP A 414 -1.53 -14.53 -35.15
C ASP A 414 -0.24 -15.33 -35.39
N GLY A 415 0.46 -15.73 -34.30
CA GLY A 415 1.71 -16.49 -34.36
C GLY A 415 2.96 -15.64 -34.44
N THR A 416 2.89 -14.31 -34.56
CA THR A 416 4.05 -13.41 -34.60
C THR A 416 4.76 -13.36 -33.24
N LEU A 417 6.11 -13.14 -33.27
CA LEU A 417 6.87 -12.87 -32.05
C LEU A 417 6.88 -11.37 -31.78
N MET A 418 6.37 -11.01 -30.60
CA MET A 418 6.23 -9.62 -30.16
C MET A 418 7.28 -9.31 -29.10
N HIS A 419 8.30 -8.51 -29.42
CA HIS A 419 9.33 -8.03 -28.47
C HIS A 419 8.86 -6.81 -27.67
N GLU A 420 7.80 -6.18 -28.13
CA GLU A 420 7.18 -5.00 -27.55
C GLU A 420 5.69 -4.99 -27.88
N ILE A 421 4.93 -4.25 -27.09
CA ILE A 421 3.47 -4.14 -27.20
C ILE A 421 3.12 -2.68 -27.42
N PHE A 422 2.33 -2.38 -28.45
CA PHE A 422 1.69 -1.07 -28.59
C PHE A 422 0.52 -0.99 -27.61
N VAL A 423 0.58 -0.03 -26.69
CA VAL A 423 -0.42 0.23 -25.65
C VAL A 423 -1.15 1.52 -26.02
N PRO A 424 -2.40 1.45 -26.48
CA PRO A 424 -3.20 2.63 -26.77
C PRO A 424 -3.46 3.47 -25.53
N LYS A 425 -3.64 4.77 -25.75
CA LYS A 425 -4.14 5.70 -24.72
C LYS A 425 -5.40 5.14 -24.03
N ASP A 426 -5.56 5.47 -22.77
CA ASP A 426 -6.67 5.06 -21.88
C ASP A 426 -6.70 3.54 -21.58
N THR A 427 -5.65 2.78 -21.96
CA THR A 427 -5.49 1.38 -21.59
C THR A 427 -5.16 1.27 -20.10
N HIS A 428 -5.95 0.48 -19.39
CA HIS A 428 -5.68 0.15 -17.98
C HIS A 428 -4.62 -0.95 -17.89
N VAL A 429 -3.61 -0.72 -17.06
CA VAL A 429 -2.52 -1.66 -16.80
C VAL A 429 -2.53 -2.05 -15.34
N PHE A 430 -2.72 -3.33 -15.10
CA PHE A 430 -2.66 -3.95 -13.79
C PHE A 430 -1.27 -4.53 -13.59
N VAL A 431 -0.47 -3.94 -12.73
CA VAL A 431 0.90 -4.40 -12.45
C VAL A 431 0.91 -5.26 -11.20
N SER A 432 1.26 -6.54 -11.38
CA SER A 432 1.31 -7.51 -10.27
C SER A 432 2.70 -7.54 -9.64
N ILE A 433 2.83 -6.86 -8.51
CA ILE A 433 4.04 -6.88 -7.68
C ILE A 433 4.26 -8.29 -7.11
N ASN A 434 3.17 -8.91 -6.65
CA ASN A 434 3.22 -10.25 -6.05
C ASN A 434 3.76 -11.30 -7.03
N SER A 435 3.28 -11.30 -8.29
CA SER A 435 3.75 -12.24 -9.32
C SER A 435 5.22 -11.97 -9.70
N SER A 436 5.61 -10.71 -9.80
CA SER A 436 6.99 -10.32 -10.10
C SER A 436 7.97 -10.74 -9.00
N ASN A 437 7.65 -10.48 -7.74
CA ASN A 437 8.49 -10.83 -6.59
C ASN A 437 8.60 -12.35 -6.35
N LYS A 438 7.72 -13.15 -6.93
CA LYS A 438 7.70 -14.63 -6.84
C LYS A 438 7.92 -15.31 -8.18
N ASN A 439 8.45 -14.60 -9.19
CA ASN A 439 8.70 -15.18 -10.49
C ASN A 439 9.80 -16.25 -10.43
N PRO A 440 9.50 -17.54 -10.75
CA PRO A 440 10.48 -18.61 -10.68
C PRO A 440 11.64 -18.44 -11.67
N ALA A 441 11.43 -17.77 -12.80
CA ALA A 441 12.49 -17.48 -13.76
C ALA A 441 13.55 -16.52 -13.19
N ILE A 442 13.18 -15.72 -12.18
CA ILE A 442 14.06 -14.75 -11.51
C ILE A 442 14.63 -15.35 -10.22
N TRP A 443 13.75 -15.86 -9.35
CA TRP A 443 14.08 -16.26 -7.99
C TRP A 443 14.38 -17.76 -7.82
N GLY A 444 14.27 -18.56 -8.90
CA GLY A 444 14.47 -20.00 -8.86
C GLY A 444 13.19 -20.78 -8.51
N PRO A 445 13.29 -22.12 -8.49
CA PRO A 445 12.13 -23.01 -8.29
C PRO A 445 11.49 -22.86 -6.90
N ASP A 446 12.23 -22.37 -5.90
CA ASP A 446 11.76 -22.08 -4.54
C ASP A 446 11.25 -20.63 -4.36
N ALA A 447 10.93 -19.94 -5.46
CA ALA A 447 10.49 -18.55 -5.47
C ALA A 447 9.25 -18.28 -4.58
N ALA A 448 8.37 -19.27 -4.42
CA ALA A 448 7.17 -19.17 -3.58
C ALA A 448 7.44 -19.46 -2.09
N GLU A 449 8.59 -20.05 -1.76
CA GLU A 449 8.96 -20.40 -0.40
C GLU A 449 9.41 -19.17 0.40
N TRP A 450 9.05 -19.12 1.67
CA TRP A 450 9.55 -18.12 2.60
C TRP A 450 10.84 -18.64 3.24
N LYS A 451 11.99 -18.16 2.77
CA LYS A 451 13.33 -18.62 3.12
C LYS A 451 14.27 -17.44 3.35
N PRO A 452 14.35 -16.93 4.59
CA PRO A 452 15.21 -15.78 4.93
C PRO A 452 16.69 -15.98 4.57
N GLU A 453 17.18 -17.20 4.62
CA GLU A 453 18.56 -17.58 4.29
C GLU A 453 18.97 -17.15 2.87
N ARG A 454 18.02 -16.97 1.96
CA ARG A 454 18.23 -16.43 0.62
C ARG A 454 19.03 -15.12 0.61
N TRP A 455 18.87 -14.32 1.64
CA TRP A 455 19.49 -12.99 1.76
C TRP A 455 20.83 -13.01 2.48
N LEU A 456 21.28 -14.15 3.00
CA LEU A 456 22.57 -14.31 3.68
C LEU A 456 23.68 -14.78 2.73
N ALA A 457 23.36 -15.11 1.52
CA ALA A 457 24.27 -15.48 0.44
C ALA A 457 24.15 -14.50 -0.74
N PRO A 458 25.10 -14.46 -1.67
CA PRO A 458 24.94 -13.72 -2.92
C PRO A 458 23.66 -14.15 -3.63
N LEU A 459 22.89 -13.17 -4.12
CA LEU A 459 21.68 -13.44 -4.88
C LEU A 459 22.02 -14.12 -6.22
N PRO A 460 21.14 -14.98 -6.76
CA PRO A 460 21.31 -15.57 -8.07
C PRO A 460 21.54 -14.50 -9.16
N GLU A 461 22.36 -14.84 -10.17
CA GLU A 461 22.59 -13.95 -11.32
C GLU A 461 21.29 -13.55 -12.02
N THR A 462 20.32 -14.47 -12.10
CA THR A 462 18.99 -14.21 -12.65
C THR A 462 18.26 -13.06 -11.96
N VAL A 463 18.46 -12.86 -10.65
CA VAL A 463 17.89 -11.74 -9.90
C VAL A 463 18.60 -10.43 -10.24
N LEU A 464 19.92 -10.48 -10.39
CA LEU A 464 20.74 -9.30 -10.72
C LEU A 464 20.51 -8.86 -12.17
N ASP A 465 20.42 -9.82 -13.11
CA ASP A 465 20.20 -9.58 -14.53
C ASP A 465 18.79 -9.12 -14.86
N ALA A 466 17.81 -9.49 -14.05
CA ALA A 466 16.43 -9.00 -14.17
C ALA A 466 16.31 -7.48 -14.02
N LYS A 467 17.31 -6.81 -13.41
CA LYS A 467 17.38 -5.35 -13.22
C LYS A 467 16.06 -4.78 -12.73
N MET A 468 15.47 -5.45 -11.74
CA MET A 468 14.21 -5.03 -11.16
C MET A 468 14.30 -3.58 -10.68
N PRO A 469 13.43 -2.67 -11.12
CA PRO A 469 13.59 -1.23 -10.89
C PRO A 469 13.26 -0.77 -9.46
N GLY A 470 12.75 -1.66 -8.62
CA GLY A 470 12.29 -1.33 -7.28
C GLY A 470 13.36 -0.71 -6.40
N VAL A 471 12.96 0.23 -5.55
CA VAL A 471 13.88 1.00 -4.69
C VAL A 471 14.43 0.20 -3.51
N TYR A 472 14.03 -1.06 -3.36
CA TYR A 472 14.41 -1.92 -2.24
C TYR A 472 14.69 -3.35 -2.68
N SER A 473 15.94 -3.78 -2.53
CA SER A 473 16.35 -5.19 -2.56
C SER A 473 15.95 -5.99 -3.82
N ASN A 474 15.99 -5.38 -5.00
CA ASN A 474 15.52 -5.99 -6.25
C ASN A 474 14.04 -6.47 -6.18
N LEU A 475 13.22 -5.78 -5.38
CA LEU A 475 11.80 -6.07 -5.18
C LEU A 475 10.94 -4.89 -5.62
N MET A 476 9.77 -5.17 -6.17
CA MET A 476 8.79 -4.13 -6.48
C MET A 476 7.88 -3.74 -5.32
N THR A 477 8.08 -4.29 -4.14
CA THR A 477 7.25 -4.09 -2.95
C THR A 477 7.02 -2.61 -2.60
N PHE A 478 8.06 -1.79 -2.72
CA PHE A 478 7.98 -0.35 -2.51
C PHE A 478 7.91 0.46 -3.81
N TRP A 479 7.59 -0.20 -4.95
CA TRP A 479 7.52 0.40 -6.26
C TRP A 479 8.86 1.01 -6.71
N ALA A 480 8.83 1.87 -7.77
CA ALA A 480 10.00 2.48 -8.38
C ALA A 480 9.69 3.89 -8.90
N GLY A 481 10.74 4.61 -9.35
CA GLY A 481 10.63 5.93 -9.95
C GLY A 481 10.06 7.00 -9.03
N GLY A 482 9.44 8.01 -9.60
CA GLY A 482 8.84 9.13 -8.87
C GLY A 482 7.64 8.75 -7.99
N ARG A 483 7.04 7.58 -8.22
CA ARG A 483 5.92 7.01 -7.45
C ARG A 483 6.36 5.96 -6.43
N ALA A 484 7.68 5.75 -6.21
CA ALA A 484 8.18 4.87 -5.17
C ALA A 484 7.64 5.27 -3.79
N CYS A 485 7.45 4.29 -2.92
CA CYS A 485 6.97 4.54 -1.56
C CYS A 485 7.86 5.56 -0.84
N ILE A 486 7.27 6.65 -0.39
CA ILE A 486 8.02 7.71 0.30
C ILE A 486 8.43 7.28 1.70
N GLY A 487 7.61 6.45 2.35
CA GLY A 487 7.81 5.96 3.71
C GLY A 487 8.61 4.66 3.82
N PHE A 488 9.28 4.17 2.76
CA PHE A 488 9.91 2.84 2.81
C PHE A 488 10.96 2.71 3.91
N LYS A 489 11.73 3.76 4.20
CA LYS A 489 12.73 3.77 5.29
C LYS A 489 12.06 3.79 6.68
N PHE A 490 10.97 4.54 6.80
CA PHE A 490 10.15 4.59 8.02
C PHE A 490 9.57 3.20 8.33
N SER A 491 8.95 2.57 7.34
CA SER A 491 8.40 1.21 7.46
C SER A 491 9.46 0.17 7.83
N GLN A 492 10.66 0.23 7.23
CA GLN A 492 11.75 -0.68 7.58
C GLN A 492 12.24 -0.49 9.01
N LEU A 493 12.39 0.77 9.45
CA LEU A 493 12.77 1.09 10.81
C LEU A 493 11.72 0.59 11.80
N GLU A 494 10.44 0.86 11.52
CA GLU A 494 9.32 0.38 12.32
C GLU A 494 9.34 -1.14 12.46
N MET A 495 9.42 -1.88 11.34
CA MET A 495 9.47 -3.33 11.36
C MET A 495 10.62 -3.84 12.23
N LYS A 496 11.83 -3.30 12.07
CA LYS A 496 13.01 -3.78 12.79
C LYS A 496 12.96 -3.46 14.29
N VAL A 497 12.52 -2.26 14.68
CA VAL A 497 12.39 -1.89 16.10
C VAL A 497 11.33 -2.75 16.77
N VAL A 498 10.14 -2.86 16.18
CA VAL A 498 9.03 -3.64 16.77
C VAL A 498 9.41 -5.12 16.90
N LEU A 499 9.99 -5.72 15.86
CA LEU A 499 10.44 -7.11 15.91
C LEU A 499 11.57 -7.32 16.93
N ALA A 500 12.56 -6.42 17.00
CA ALA A 500 13.67 -6.54 17.95
C ALA A 500 13.17 -6.52 19.40
N VAL A 501 12.26 -5.62 19.75
CA VAL A 501 11.70 -5.52 21.09
C VAL A 501 10.80 -6.73 21.41
N LEU A 502 9.88 -7.08 20.52
CA LEU A 502 8.94 -8.17 20.79
C LEU A 502 9.62 -9.54 20.87
N LEU A 503 10.53 -9.85 19.94
CA LEU A 503 11.21 -11.16 19.89
C LEU A 503 12.21 -11.36 21.03
N SER A 504 12.70 -10.27 21.63
CA SER A 504 13.55 -10.36 22.82
C SER A 504 12.80 -10.81 24.08
N LYS A 505 11.49 -10.63 24.13
CA LYS A 505 10.65 -10.86 25.32
C LYS A 505 9.61 -11.94 25.14
N PHE A 506 9.17 -12.20 23.92
CA PHE A 506 8.03 -13.10 23.69
C PHE A 506 8.38 -14.19 22.68
N LYS A 507 7.74 -15.35 22.90
CA LYS A 507 7.64 -16.43 21.92
C LYS A 507 6.26 -16.38 21.29
N PHE A 508 6.20 -16.48 19.96
CA PHE A 508 4.97 -16.51 19.18
C PHE A 508 4.77 -17.91 18.59
N GLU A 509 3.57 -18.44 18.75
CA GLU A 509 3.16 -19.75 18.22
C GLU A 509 1.80 -19.61 17.54
N LEU A 510 1.49 -20.53 16.60
CA LEU A 510 0.16 -20.59 16.02
C LEU A 510 -0.88 -21.05 17.06
N THR A 511 -2.12 -20.61 16.88
CA THR A 511 -3.28 -21.17 17.54
C THR A 511 -3.94 -22.23 16.65
N GLU A 512 -4.99 -22.89 17.13
CA GLU A 512 -5.78 -23.83 16.32
C GLU A 512 -6.68 -23.12 15.28
N LYS A 513 -6.81 -21.79 15.34
CA LYS A 513 -7.63 -21.03 14.41
C LYS A 513 -6.95 -20.91 13.05
N PRO A 514 -7.63 -21.21 11.96
CA PRO A 514 -7.10 -21.01 10.62
C PRO A 514 -6.94 -19.52 10.32
N ILE A 515 -5.90 -19.16 9.57
CA ILE A 515 -5.65 -17.80 9.13
C ILE A 515 -5.77 -17.72 7.61
N TYR A 516 -6.64 -16.84 7.14
CA TYR A 516 -6.85 -16.54 5.72
C TYR A 516 -6.32 -15.14 5.41
N TRP A 517 -5.32 -15.05 4.53
CA TRP A 517 -4.81 -13.78 4.03
C TRP A 517 -5.65 -13.33 2.84
N ASN A 518 -6.30 -12.19 2.98
CA ASN A 518 -7.17 -11.63 1.96
C ASN A 518 -6.39 -10.76 0.97
N LEU A 519 -6.62 -10.97 -0.31
CA LEU A 519 -6.14 -10.13 -1.41
C LEU A 519 -7.00 -8.87 -1.47
N ALA A 520 -6.35 -7.73 -1.26
CA ALA A 520 -7.00 -6.41 -1.22
C ALA A 520 -5.98 -5.33 -1.61
N PRO A 521 -6.36 -4.05 -1.73
CA PRO A 521 -5.40 -2.95 -1.90
C PRO A 521 -4.27 -2.97 -0.87
N VAL A 522 -4.56 -3.35 0.36
CA VAL A 522 -3.60 -3.82 1.38
C VAL A 522 -4.07 -5.17 1.89
N THR A 523 -3.18 -6.17 1.91
CA THR A 523 -3.51 -7.53 2.39
C THR A 523 -3.78 -7.54 3.89
N TYR A 524 -4.74 -8.31 4.34
CA TYR A 524 -5.08 -8.42 5.77
C TYR A 524 -5.53 -9.84 6.14
N PRO A 525 -5.28 -10.29 7.40
CA PRO A 525 -5.66 -11.62 7.86
C PRO A 525 -7.08 -11.65 8.42
N THR A 526 -7.76 -12.81 8.26
CA THR A 526 -9.03 -13.12 8.92
C THR A 526 -9.02 -14.57 9.44
N VAL A 527 -9.83 -14.89 10.43
CA VAL A 527 -10.01 -16.26 10.95
C VAL A 527 -11.13 -17.03 10.23
N LYS A 528 -11.81 -16.38 9.28
CA LYS A 528 -12.83 -16.98 8.42
C LYS A 528 -12.58 -16.56 6.98
N ALA A 529 -12.73 -17.48 6.03
CA ALA A 529 -12.52 -17.20 4.61
C ALA A 529 -13.46 -16.10 4.07
N ASP A 530 -14.69 -16.04 4.57
CA ASP A 530 -15.70 -15.03 4.27
C ASP A 530 -15.71 -13.83 5.24
N GLY A 531 -14.85 -13.86 6.27
CA GLY A 531 -14.73 -12.82 7.30
C GLY A 531 -14.22 -11.50 6.72
N SER A 532 -14.74 -10.38 7.23
CA SER A 532 -14.27 -9.03 6.87
C SER A 532 -13.46 -8.35 7.98
N LYS A 533 -13.57 -8.82 9.22
CA LYS A 533 -12.85 -8.26 10.36
C LYS A 533 -11.40 -8.75 10.37
N PRO A 534 -10.40 -7.87 10.35
CA PRO A 534 -9.00 -8.27 10.48
C PRO A 534 -8.72 -8.91 11.84
N GLU A 535 -8.21 -10.14 11.83
CA GLU A 535 -7.86 -10.90 13.04
C GLU A 535 -6.64 -11.79 12.78
N LEU A 536 -5.67 -11.74 13.71
CA LEU A 536 -4.50 -12.62 13.72
C LEU A 536 -4.24 -13.11 15.15
N PRO A 537 -4.98 -14.12 15.64
CA PRO A 537 -4.73 -14.71 16.93
C PRO A 537 -3.43 -15.52 16.91
N LEU A 538 -2.46 -15.14 17.72
CA LEU A 538 -1.26 -15.90 18.00
C LEU A 538 -1.20 -16.22 19.49
N LYS A 539 -0.68 -17.40 19.82
CA LYS A 539 -0.33 -17.74 21.20
C LYS A 539 0.98 -17.07 21.55
N VAL A 540 0.95 -16.22 22.56
CA VAL A 540 2.10 -15.43 23.02
C VAL A 540 2.52 -15.91 24.39
N THR A 541 3.81 -16.19 24.56
CA THR A 541 4.42 -16.65 25.80
C THR A 541 5.52 -15.69 26.21
N LEU A 542 5.54 -15.25 27.46
CA LEU A 542 6.64 -14.46 28.03
C LEU A 542 7.86 -15.37 28.19
N LEU A 543 9.03 -14.90 27.73
CA LEU A 543 10.30 -15.57 27.93
C LEU A 543 10.91 -15.13 29.29
N GLU A 544 11.55 -16.06 29.98
CA GLU A 544 12.26 -15.83 31.22
C GLU A 544 13.55 -14.99 31.01
#